data_e97075cd847defb88af1865ae58a9784
#
_entry.id   e97075cd847defb88af1865ae58a9784
#
_cell.length_a   1.000
_cell.length_b   1.000
_cell.length_c   1.000
_cell.angle_alpha   90.00
_cell.angle_beta   90.00
_cell.angle_gamma   90.00
#
_symmetry.space_group_name_H-M   'P 1'
#
loop_
_entity.id
_entity.type
_entity.pdbx_description
1 polymer ?
#
loop_
_entity_poly.entity_id
_entity_poly.type
_entity_poly.pdbx_seq_one_letter_code
_entity_poly.pdbx_strand_id
1 'polypeptide(L)'
;MIKGFKHMKMATIITLSVAVISLLCLSCLYLVMTSSVTRTSKQGSIDNMYTALDGQANMIDLFVQESERSLRQYATADELKELLLEPDDAAKQQAAQAYTERFFAQLESWEGVYLSKWDTTVLAHSSPSVVGMVTRKGDALAPYQATMTSAPNGFYNGGAFVSPASGQLIFNLRMSITDDAGTPIGLVGGGPFLAGLNDLLSKMTISGMEQEKYAILDTTNLIYTYNTDNSLIMAAVEDEAMLSIINRVSSGESKGVVYSADDIIAFESLPEYNLILTMQDSSAEILAASNSLSLIHI
;
A
#
# COMPACT_ATOMS: atom_id res chain seq x y z
N MET A 1 -26.32 -60.25 0.01
CA MET A 1 -27.43 -59.37 -0.44
C MET A 1 -27.76 -59.58 -1.96
N ILE A 2 -27.80 -60.79 -2.49
CA ILE A 2 -27.99 -61.05 -3.95
C ILE A 2 -29.22 -62.02 -4.18
N LYS A 3 -30.05 -62.32 -3.18
CA LYS A 3 -31.19 -63.25 -3.31
C LYS A 3 -32.53 -62.61 -3.75
N GLY A 4 -32.64 -61.25 -3.85
CA GLY A 4 -33.89 -60.54 -4.18
C GLY A 4 -34.23 -60.39 -5.67
N PHE A 5 -33.25 -60.60 -6.57
CA PHE A 5 -33.42 -60.29 -8.01
C PHE A 5 -34.07 -61.40 -8.86
N LYS A 6 -34.33 -62.59 -8.28
CA LYS A 6 -34.75 -63.79 -9.06
C LYS A 6 -36.21 -63.81 -9.47
N HIS A 7 -37.08 -62.89 -9.06
CA HIS A 7 -38.49 -62.81 -9.38
C HIS A 7 -39.02 -61.51 -9.99
N MET A 8 -38.12 -60.58 -10.36
CA MET A 8 -38.55 -59.33 -11.01
C MET A 8 -38.75 -59.57 -12.50
N LYS A 9 -39.85 -59.02 -13.07
CA LYS A 9 -40.08 -59.03 -14.50
C LYS A 9 -38.97 -58.26 -15.21
N MET A 10 -38.54 -58.74 -16.38
CA MET A 10 -37.42 -58.15 -17.15
C MET A 10 -37.60 -56.65 -17.41
N ALA A 11 -38.84 -56.19 -17.65
CA ALA A 11 -39.16 -54.76 -17.74
C ALA A 11 -38.83 -53.96 -16.50
N THR A 12 -39.05 -54.49 -15.28
CA THR A 12 -38.76 -53.82 -14.02
C THR A 12 -37.25 -53.68 -13.79
N ILE A 13 -36.48 -54.70 -14.21
CA ILE A 13 -35.00 -54.66 -14.12
C ILE A 13 -34.45 -53.57 -15.04
N ILE A 14 -34.94 -53.47 -16.28
CA ILE A 14 -34.52 -52.44 -17.24
C ILE A 14 -34.88 -51.07 -16.71
N THR A 15 -36.13 -50.85 -16.23
CA THR A 15 -36.54 -49.55 -15.70
C THR A 15 -35.68 -49.11 -14.50
N LEU A 16 -35.38 -50.05 -13.59
CA LEU A 16 -34.54 -49.77 -12.42
C LEU A 16 -33.10 -49.43 -12.84
N SER A 17 -32.56 -50.17 -13.81
CA SER A 17 -31.20 -49.89 -14.32
C SER A 17 -31.10 -48.53 -15.00
N VAL A 18 -32.09 -48.15 -15.82
CA VAL A 18 -32.16 -46.83 -16.44
C VAL A 18 -32.28 -45.72 -15.39
N ALA A 19 -33.13 -45.91 -14.36
CA ALA A 19 -33.30 -44.96 -13.25
C ALA A 19 -31.98 -44.76 -12.49
N VAL A 20 -31.25 -45.86 -12.16
CA VAL A 20 -29.96 -45.78 -11.46
C VAL A 20 -28.91 -45.06 -12.32
N ILE A 21 -28.82 -45.40 -13.62
CA ILE A 21 -27.87 -44.72 -14.54
C ILE A 21 -28.21 -43.24 -14.65
N SER A 22 -29.49 -42.89 -14.81
CA SER A 22 -29.92 -41.48 -14.88
C SER A 22 -29.56 -40.73 -13.59
N LEU A 23 -29.78 -41.33 -12.42
CA LEU A 23 -29.42 -40.72 -11.14
C LEU A 23 -27.92 -40.52 -11.00
N LEU A 24 -27.11 -41.48 -11.43
CA LEU A 24 -25.65 -41.34 -11.45
C LEU A 24 -25.18 -40.24 -12.42
N CYS A 25 -25.76 -40.17 -13.61
CA CYS A 25 -25.45 -39.10 -14.57
C CYS A 25 -25.79 -37.70 -14.02
N LEU A 26 -26.99 -37.56 -13.40
CA LEU A 26 -27.41 -36.30 -12.77
C LEU A 26 -26.48 -35.92 -11.60
N SER A 27 -26.11 -36.90 -10.77
CA SER A 27 -25.16 -36.65 -9.67
C SER A 27 -23.79 -36.22 -10.18
N CYS A 28 -23.27 -36.86 -11.23
CA CYS A 28 -22.00 -36.43 -11.87
C CYS A 28 -22.10 -35.04 -12.46
N LEU A 29 -23.17 -34.72 -13.18
CA LEU A 29 -23.41 -33.37 -13.73
C LEU A 29 -23.49 -32.34 -12.61
N TYR A 30 -24.20 -32.60 -11.54
CA TYR A 30 -24.32 -31.74 -10.37
C TYR A 30 -22.93 -31.44 -9.77
N LEU A 31 -22.11 -32.48 -9.53
CA LEU A 31 -20.75 -32.32 -8.99
C LEU A 31 -19.84 -31.52 -9.90
N VAL A 32 -19.88 -31.76 -11.22
CA VAL A 32 -19.10 -31.00 -12.21
C VAL A 32 -19.55 -29.54 -12.27
N MET A 33 -20.87 -29.29 -12.32
CA MET A 33 -21.39 -27.92 -12.30
C MET A 33 -21.00 -27.18 -11.02
N THR A 34 -21.20 -27.80 -9.84
CA THR A 34 -20.88 -27.16 -8.58
C THR A 34 -19.38 -26.81 -8.48
N SER A 35 -18.52 -27.75 -8.87
CA SER A 35 -17.07 -27.50 -8.84
C SER A 35 -16.65 -26.43 -9.84
N SER A 36 -17.27 -26.38 -11.01
CA SER A 36 -16.98 -25.36 -12.03
C SER A 36 -17.45 -23.97 -11.58
N VAL A 37 -18.66 -23.86 -11.03
CA VAL A 37 -19.21 -22.59 -10.51
C VAL A 37 -18.35 -22.07 -9.34
N THR A 38 -18.01 -22.94 -8.39
CA THR A 38 -17.14 -22.56 -7.26
C THR A 38 -15.79 -22.06 -7.73
N ARG A 39 -15.17 -22.75 -8.70
CA ARG A 39 -13.87 -22.33 -9.24
C ARG A 39 -13.96 -20.98 -9.95
N THR A 40 -14.99 -20.78 -10.76
CA THR A 40 -15.19 -19.51 -11.51
C THR A 40 -15.48 -18.36 -10.56
N SER A 41 -16.33 -18.58 -9.55
CA SER A 41 -16.63 -17.55 -8.54
C SER A 41 -15.39 -17.17 -7.73
N LYS A 42 -14.62 -18.15 -7.27
CA LYS A 42 -13.37 -17.91 -6.56
C LYS A 42 -12.38 -17.12 -7.40
N GLN A 43 -12.22 -17.48 -8.68
CA GLN A 43 -11.34 -16.75 -9.58
C GLN A 43 -11.84 -15.31 -9.79
N GLY A 44 -13.15 -15.12 -9.99
CA GLY A 44 -13.74 -13.79 -10.13
C GLY A 44 -13.54 -12.91 -8.89
N SER A 45 -13.64 -13.48 -7.68
CA SER A 45 -13.34 -12.74 -6.46
C SER A 45 -11.87 -12.34 -6.38
N ILE A 46 -10.94 -13.23 -6.72
CA ILE A 46 -9.50 -12.92 -6.76
C ILE A 46 -9.23 -11.80 -7.79
N ASP A 47 -9.86 -11.85 -8.96
CA ASP A 47 -9.69 -10.83 -9.99
C ASP A 47 -10.23 -9.47 -9.52
N ASN A 48 -11.33 -9.45 -8.75
CA ASN A 48 -11.85 -8.25 -8.11
C ASN A 48 -10.89 -7.70 -7.05
N MET A 49 -10.31 -8.58 -6.20
CA MET A 49 -9.28 -8.19 -5.23
C MET A 49 -8.08 -7.54 -5.92
N TYR A 50 -7.61 -8.12 -7.02
CA TYR A 50 -6.52 -7.52 -7.80
C TYR A 50 -6.90 -6.16 -8.39
N THR A 51 -8.12 -6.01 -8.90
CA THR A 51 -8.59 -4.73 -9.41
C THR A 51 -8.62 -3.65 -8.32
N ALA A 52 -8.99 -4.03 -7.10
CA ALA A 52 -8.95 -3.12 -5.96
C ALA A 52 -7.53 -2.74 -5.56
N LEU A 53 -6.63 -3.71 -5.49
CA LEU A 53 -5.21 -3.46 -5.20
C LEU A 53 -4.58 -2.55 -6.25
N ASP A 54 -4.82 -2.78 -7.54
CA ASP A 54 -4.38 -1.90 -8.63
C ASP A 54 -4.94 -0.46 -8.44
N GLY A 55 -6.21 -0.35 -8.03
CA GLY A 55 -6.83 0.94 -7.71
C GLY A 55 -6.16 1.66 -6.53
N GLN A 56 -5.85 0.93 -5.45
CA GLN A 56 -5.14 1.46 -4.29
C GLN A 56 -3.69 1.86 -4.64
N ALA A 57 -2.99 1.03 -5.42
CA ALA A 57 -1.65 1.34 -5.92
C ALA A 57 -1.63 2.66 -6.69
N ASN A 58 -2.57 2.85 -7.62
CA ASN A 58 -2.70 4.09 -8.37
C ASN A 58 -3.00 5.31 -7.47
N MET A 59 -3.78 5.13 -6.40
CA MET A 59 -4.05 6.23 -5.45
C MET A 59 -2.79 6.60 -4.66
N ILE A 60 -1.99 5.63 -4.24
CA ILE A 60 -0.71 5.87 -3.58
C ILE A 60 0.24 6.60 -4.52
N ASP A 61 0.34 6.16 -5.77
CA ASP A 61 1.14 6.82 -6.80
C ASP A 61 0.74 8.29 -6.97
N LEU A 62 -0.54 8.57 -7.13
CA LEU A 62 -1.05 9.93 -7.28
C LEU A 62 -0.76 10.79 -6.04
N PHE A 63 -0.92 10.23 -4.85
CA PHE A 63 -0.64 10.92 -3.60
C PHE A 63 0.84 11.28 -3.47
N VAL A 64 1.75 10.35 -3.81
CA VAL A 64 3.20 10.61 -3.78
C VAL A 64 3.61 11.59 -4.88
N GLN A 65 3.09 11.46 -6.09
CA GLN A 65 3.38 12.40 -7.20
C GLN A 65 2.93 13.82 -6.89
N GLU A 66 1.76 14.00 -6.28
CA GLU A 66 1.27 15.32 -5.87
C GLU A 66 2.14 15.91 -4.75
N SER A 67 2.56 15.05 -3.82
CA SER A 67 3.47 15.44 -2.75
C SER A 67 4.87 15.81 -3.28
N GLU A 68 5.40 15.06 -4.25
CA GLU A 68 6.64 15.41 -4.95
C GLU A 68 6.51 16.76 -5.67
N ARG A 69 5.40 16.98 -6.37
CA ARG A 69 5.14 18.24 -7.07
C ARG A 69 5.15 19.42 -6.10
N SER A 70 4.50 19.26 -4.95
CA SER A 70 4.48 20.29 -3.90
C SER A 70 5.88 20.57 -3.36
N LEU A 71 6.67 19.54 -3.06
CA LEU A 71 8.04 19.71 -2.58
C LEU A 71 8.95 20.33 -3.66
N ARG A 72 8.77 19.97 -4.92
CA ARG A 72 9.49 20.55 -6.06
C ARG A 72 9.17 22.02 -6.23
N GLN A 73 7.90 22.40 -6.10
CA GLN A 73 7.48 23.80 -6.12
C GLN A 73 8.10 24.58 -4.95
N TYR A 74 8.13 24.02 -3.76
CA TYR A 74 8.81 24.63 -2.62
C TYR A 74 10.30 24.86 -2.91
N ALA A 75 10.99 23.88 -3.48
CA ALA A 75 12.41 23.92 -3.80
C ALA A 75 12.82 24.97 -4.84
N THR A 76 11.88 25.45 -5.67
CA THR A 76 12.17 26.42 -6.76
C THR A 76 12.19 27.87 -6.31
N ALA A 77 11.89 28.17 -5.05
CA ALA A 77 11.82 29.55 -4.56
C ALA A 77 13.21 30.20 -4.47
N ASP A 78 13.32 31.40 -4.98
CA ASP A 78 14.57 32.18 -4.96
C ASP A 78 15.05 32.45 -3.53
N GLU A 79 14.12 32.72 -2.60
CA GLU A 79 14.43 32.96 -1.19
C GLU A 79 15.18 31.80 -0.54
N LEU A 80 14.87 30.55 -0.94
CA LEU A 80 15.55 29.37 -0.42
C LEU A 80 16.96 29.24 -1.02
N LYS A 81 17.11 29.44 -2.32
CA LYS A 81 18.40 29.37 -3.01
C LYS A 81 19.35 30.48 -2.54
N GLU A 82 18.84 31.70 -2.40
CA GLU A 82 19.62 32.82 -1.91
C GLU A 82 20.16 32.61 -0.49
N LEU A 83 19.32 32.04 0.41
CA LEU A 83 19.77 31.69 1.75
C LEU A 83 20.81 30.58 1.75
N LEU A 84 20.70 29.57 0.88
CA LEU A 84 21.72 28.52 0.77
C LEU A 84 23.07 29.06 0.31
N LEU A 85 23.07 30.05 -0.56
CA LEU A 85 24.31 30.71 -1.05
C LEU A 85 24.92 31.63 0.01
N GLU A 86 24.12 32.30 0.82
CA GLU A 86 24.57 33.22 1.88
C GLU A 86 23.86 32.89 3.22
N PRO A 87 24.22 31.77 3.86
CA PRO A 87 23.49 31.23 5.00
C PRO A 87 23.58 32.05 6.30
N ASP A 88 24.53 33.00 6.35
CA ASP A 88 24.74 33.88 7.51
C ASP A 88 24.04 35.25 7.34
N ASP A 89 23.35 35.48 6.22
CA ASP A 89 22.61 36.72 6.00
C ASP A 89 21.26 36.69 6.72
N ALA A 90 21.08 37.54 7.71
CA ALA A 90 19.89 37.59 8.55
C ALA A 90 18.61 38.03 7.76
N ALA A 91 18.76 38.88 6.72
CA ALA A 91 17.60 39.27 5.92
C ALA A 91 17.11 38.10 5.03
N LYS A 92 18.04 37.36 4.42
CA LYS A 92 17.73 36.16 3.64
C LYS A 92 17.15 35.04 4.53
N GLN A 93 17.70 34.89 5.75
CA GLN A 93 17.15 33.98 6.75
C GLN A 93 15.69 34.30 7.07
N GLN A 94 15.37 35.57 7.29
CA GLN A 94 14.00 36.00 7.57
C GLN A 94 13.08 35.82 6.35
N ALA A 95 13.56 36.10 5.14
CA ALA A 95 12.78 35.94 3.92
C ALA A 95 12.43 34.46 3.65
N ALA A 96 13.44 33.58 3.74
CA ALA A 96 13.25 32.13 3.55
C ALA A 96 12.34 31.51 4.62
N GLN A 97 12.47 31.92 5.88
CA GLN A 97 11.59 31.47 6.96
C GLN A 97 10.14 31.91 6.71
N ALA A 98 9.93 33.17 6.37
CA ALA A 98 8.60 33.70 6.07
C ALA A 98 7.97 33.02 4.83
N TYR A 99 8.78 32.72 3.80
CA TYR A 99 8.33 31.94 2.64
C TYR A 99 7.92 30.51 3.07
N THR A 100 8.75 29.85 3.86
CA THR A 100 8.49 28.47 4.34
C THR A 100 7.16 28.39 5.10
N GLU A 101 6.89 29.34 6.00
CA GLU A 101 5.65 29.39 6.77
C GLU A 101 4.43 29.65 5.86
N ARG A 102 4.54 30.59 4.91
CA ARG A 102 3.47 30.88 3.94
C ARG A 102 3.19 29.68 3.02
N PHE A 103 4.22 29.01 2.57
CA PHE A 103 4.09 27.84 1.73
C PHE A 103 3.40 26.68 2.49
N PHE A 104 3.90 26.41 3.69
CA PHE A 104 3.31 25.37 4.56
C PHE A 104 1.84 25.60 4.86
N ALA A 105 1.42 26.85 5.06
CA ALA A 105 0.02 27.20 5.31
C ALA A 105 -0.92 26.86 4.13
N GLN A 106 -0.39 26.54 2.94
CA GLN A 106 -1.15 26.14 1.75
C GLN A 106 -1.20 24.61 1.58
N LEU A 107 -0.39 23.87 2.35
CA LEU A 107 -0.34 22.42 2.29
C LEU A 107 -1.39 21.80 3.20
N GLU A 108 -2.18 20.90 2.64
CA GLU A 108 -3.13 20.10 3.41
C GLU A 108 -2.50 18.80 3.88
N SER A 109 -2.74 18.41 5.11
CA SER A 109 -2.29 17.12 5.68
C SER A 109 -0.78 16.87 5.63
N TRP A 110 0.04 17.93 5.75
CA TRP A 110 1.49 17.83 5.88
C TRP A 110 1.93 18.06 7.33
N GLU A 111 2.95 17.32 7.77
CA GLU A 111 3.59 17.55 9.06
C GLU A 111 4.42 18.83 9.06
N GLY A 112 5.13 19.08 7.97
CA GLY A 112 5.97 20.24 7.80
C GLY A 112 6.78 20.21 6.53
N VAL A 113 7.41 21.36 6.25
CA VAL A 113 8.44 21.52 5.21
C VAL A 113 9.64 22.26 5.78
N TYR A 114 10.83 21.97 5.26
CA TYR A 114 12.05 22.58 5.73
C TYR A 114 13.08 22.78 4.61
N LEU A 115 13.99 23.71 4.85
CA LEU A 115 15.23 23.92 4.11
C LEU A 115 16.41 23.59 5.02
N SER A 116 17.40 22.87 4.51
CA SER A 116 18.67 22.65 5.20
C SER A 116 19.86 22.81 4.27
N LYS A 117 21.02 23.11 4.85
CA LYS A 117 22.31 23.04 4.14
C LYS A 117 22.59 21.58 3.75
N TRP A 118 23.58 21.38 2.89
CA TRP A 118 24.04 20.05 2.51
C TRP A 118 24.60 19.23 3.67
N ASP A 119 25.05 19.89 4.75
CA ASP A 119 25.45 19.25 6.01
C ASP A 119 24.28 18.90 6.93
N THR A 120 23.05 19.08 6.44
CA THR A 120 21.79 18.83 7.13
C THR A 120 21.47 19.79 8.29
N THR A 121 22.15 20.95 8.39
CA THR A 121 21.75 22.02 9.29
C THR A 121 20.48 22.69 8.78
N VAL A 122 19.41 22.67 9.55
CA VAL A 122 18.13 23.28 9.20
C VAL A 122 18.23 24.80 9.20
N LEU A 123 17.94 25.43 8.07
CA LEU A 123 17.95 26.88 7.91
C LEU A 123 16.56 27.50 8.05
N ALA A 124 15.52 26.85 7.49
CA ALA A 124 14.13 27.28 7.62
C ALA A 124 13.24 26.06 7.85
N HIS A 125 12.18 26.21 8.62
CA HIS A 125 11.26 25.14 8.93
C HIS A 125 9.86 25.70 9.22
N SER A 126 8.80 24.97 8.83
CA SER A 126 7.41 25.30 9.19
C SER A 126 7.17 25.41 10.70
N SER A 127 7.99 24.71 11.50
CA SER A 127 8.09 24.89 12.95
C SER A 127 9.41 25.58 13.27
N PRO A 128 9.43 26.89 13.62
CA PRO A 128 10.65 27.66 13.80
C PRO A 128 11.61 27.12 14.89
N SER A 129 11.10 26.35 15.86
CA SER A 129 11.91 25.74 16.92
C SER A 129 12.93 24.71 16.43
N VAL A 130 12.80 24.24 15.20
CA VAL A 130 13.68 23.23 14.55
C VAL A 130 14.88 23.90 13.85
N VAL A 131 14.82 25.20 13.61
CA VAL A 131 15.88 25.96 12.92
C VAL A 131 17.19 25.88 13.73
N GLY A 132 18.29 25.63 13.02
CA GLY A 132 19.62 25.44 13.62
C GLY A 132 19.94 24.01 14.04
N MET A 133 18.96 23.10 14.03
CA MET A 133 19.20 21.68 14.31
C MET A 133 19.96 21.01 13.16
N VAL A 134 20.86 20.07 13.50
CA VAL A 134 21.55 19.21 12.53
C VAL A 134 20.93 17.83 12.59
N THR A 135 20.29 17.41 11.51
CA THR A 135 19.49 16.18 11.46
C THR A 135 20.30 14.92 11.22
N ARG A 136 21.51 15.03 10.64
CA ARG A 136 22.45 13.91 10.44
C ARG A 136 23.85 14.34 10.88
N LYS A 137 24.49 13.55 11.73
CA LYS A 137 25.82 13.83 12.29
C LYS A 137 26.74 12.63 12.15
N GLY A 138 28.06 12.89 12.14
CA GLY A 138 29.06 11.83 12.11
C GLY A 138 28.90 10.88 10.93
N ASP A 139 29.01 9.58 11.19
CA ASP A 139 28.99 8.54 10.16
C ASP A 139 27.67 8.43 9.37
N ALA A 140 26.59 9.04 9.85
CA ALA A 140 25.31 9.01 9.17
C ALA A 140 25.19 10.05 8.03
N LEU A 141 26.07 11.05 7.98
CA LEU A 141 25.98 12.13 6.98
C LEU A 141 26.41 11.68 5.59
N ALA A 142 27.58 11.05 5.46
CA ALA A 142 28.12 10.70 4.14
C ALA A 142 27.26 9.68 3.38
N PRO A 143 26.73 8.59 3.98
CA PRO A 143 25.78 7.71 3.31
C PRO A 143 24.49 8.42 2.89
N TYR A 144 23.99 9.33 3.73
CA TYR A 144 22.81 10.12 3.39
C TYR A 144 23.03 11.03 2.18
N GLN A 145 24.17 11.75 2.16
CA GLN A 145 24.54 12.59 1.00
C GLN A 145 24.70 11.76 -0.30
N ALA A 146 25.31 10.57 -0.20
CA ALA A 146 25.42 9.64 -1.32
C ALA A 146 24.05 9.21 -1.86
N THR A 147 23.10 8.88 -0.97
CA THR A 147 21.72 8.57 -1.34
C THR A 147 21.06 9.74 -2.07
N MET A 148 21.18 10.96 -1.55
CA MET A 148 20.60 12.16 -2.15
C MET A 148 21.24 12.51 -3.50
N THR A 149 22.54 12.29 -3.65
CA THR A 149 23.27 12.53 -4.92
C THR A 149 22.86 11.53 -6.00
N SER A 150 22.58 10.28 -5.63
CA SER A 150 22.15 9.22 -6.56
C SER A 150 20.65 9.24 -6.87
N ALA A 151 19.87 10.04 -6.14
CA ALA A 151 18.44 10.10 -6.30
C ALA A 151 18.03 10.65 -7.69
N PRO A 152 17.13 9.99 -8.41
CA PRO A 152 16.66 10.43 -9.72
C PRO A 152 16.09 11.86 -9.65
N ASN A 153 16.56 12.75 -10.53
CA ASN A 153 16.14 14.16 -10.55
C ASN A 153 16.28 14.88 -9.20
N GLY A 154 17.19 14.40 -8.33
CA GLY A 154 17.42 14.95 -7.00
C GLY A 154 16.29 14.67 -5.98
N PHE A 155 15.27 13.91 -6.35
CA PHE A 155 14.16 13.58 -5.48
C PHE A 155 14.35 12.19 -4.85
N TYR A 156 14.15 12.11 -3.53
CA TYR A 156 14.24 10.88 -2.75
C TYR A 156 12.96 10.68 -1.94
N ASN A 157 12.32 9.55 -2.16
CA ASN A 157 11.25 9.06 -1.32
C ASN A 157 11.81 8.03 -0.33
N GLY A 158 11.82 8.37 0.95
CA GLY A 158 12.30 7.49 2.03
C GLY A 158 11.23 6.53 2.56
N GLY A 159 10.07 6.45 1.89
CA GLY A 159 8.96 5.60 2.31
C GLY A 159 8.21 6.12 3.54
N ALA A 160 7.44 5.22 4.15
CA ALA A 160 6.73 5.50 5.38
C ALA A 160 7.72 5.63 6.55
N PHE A 161 7.51 6.62 7.39
CA PHE A 161 8.40 6.93 8.50
C PHE A 161 7.61 7.48 9.68
N VAL A 162 7.91 6.99 10.89
CA VAL A 162 7.34 7.55 12.12
C VAL A 162 8.12 8.83 12.45
N SER A 163 7.46 9.96 12.34
CA SER A 163 8.10 11.23 12.64
C SER A 163 8.41 11.36 14.13
N PRO A 164 9.66 11.65 14.51
CA PRO A 164 10.00 11.90 15.91
C PRO A 164 9.41 13.22 16.45
N ALA A 165 8.93 14.10 15.58
CA ALA A 165 8.34 15.38 15.98
C ALA A 165 6.87 15.23 16.37
N SER A 166 6.08 14.46 15.61
CA SER A 166 4.65 14.28 15.85
C SER A 166 4.27 12.89 16.39
N GLY A 167 5.15 11.91 16.24
CA GLY A 167 4.84 10.50 16.52
C GLY A 167 3.90 9.87 15.48
N GLN A 168 3.60 10.57 14.39
CA GLN A 168 2.70 10.10 13.34
C GLN A 168 3.47 9.54 12.14
N LEU A 169 2.81 8.67 11.37
CA LEU A 169 3.34 8.17 10.11
C LEU A 169 3.23 9.25 9.03
N ILE A 170 4.36 9.50 8.36
CA ILE A 170 4.47 10.40 7.21
C ILE A 170 5.19 9.70 6.06
N PHE A 171 4.98 10.17 4.82
CA PHE A 171 5.94 9.91 3.75
C PHE A 171 7.13 10.86 3.89
N ASN A 172 8.32 10.28 3.93
CA ASN A 172 9.56 11.03 4.14
C ASN A 172 10.17 11.45 2.80
N LEU A 173 9.78 12.63 2.33
CA LEU A 173 10.18 13.15 1.02
C LEU A 173 11.30 14.17 1.15
N ARG A 174 12.27 14.10 0.24
CA ARG A 174 13.42 15.02 0.20
C ARG A 174 13.81 15.33 -1.23
N MET A 175 14.37 16.53 -1.42
CA MET A 175 14.88 16.97 -2.70
C MET A 175 16.16 17.78 -2.52
N SER A 176 17.18 17.51 -3.35
CA SER A 176 18.40 18.31 -3.37
C SER A 176 18.18 19.62 -4.14
N ILE A 177 18.76 20.70 -3.62
CA ILE A 177 18.89 21.98 -4.33
C ILE A 177 20.34 22.08 -4.79
N THR A 178 20.54 22.41 -6.07
CA THR A 178 21.86 22.55 -6.68
C THR A 178 22.13 24.02 -7.06
N ASP A 179 23.40 24.36 -7.11
CA ASP A 179 23.88 25.61 -7.74
C ASP A 179 23.77 25.54 -9.27
N ASP A 180 24.20 26.59 -9.94
CA ASP A 180 24.18 26.71 -11.40
C ASP A 180 25.17 25.75 -12.11
N ALA A 181 26.12 25.18 -11.36
CA ALA A 181 27.05 24.15 -11.82
C ALA A 181 26.53 22.74 -11.61
N GLY A 182 25.35 22.58 -11.00
CA GLY A 182 24.74 21.29 -10.66
C GLY A 182 25.28 20.66 -9.37
N THR A 183 26.05 21.40 -8.58
CA THR A 183 26.56 20.91 -7.28
C THR A 183 25.49 21.06 -6.21
N PRO A 184 25.21 20.00 -5.41
CA PRO A 184 24.25 20.09 -4.31
C PRO A 184 24.73 21.08 -3.24
N ILE A 185 23.93 22.11 -2.96
CA ILE A 185 24.20 23.13 -1.94
C ILE A 185 23.28 23.01 -0.73
N GLY A 186 22.17 22.33 -0.86
CA GLY A 186 21.21 22.12 0.22
C GLY A 186 20.13 21.11 -0.13
N LEU A 187 19.18 21.00 0.77
CA LEU A 187 18.06 20.07 0.72
C LEU A 187 16.78 20.78 1.15
N VAL A 188 15.70 20.45 0.49
CA VAL A 188 14.37 20.62 1.04
C VAL A 188 13.81 19.26 1.43
N GLY A 189 12.93 19.23 2.42
CA GLY A 189 12.26 18.03 2.82
C GLY A 189 10.95 18.34 3.53
N GLY A 190 10.18 17.29 3.71
CA GLY A 190 8.88 17.35 4.36
C GLY A 190 8.16 16.03 4.23
N GLY A 191 6.93 15.98 4.70
CA GLY A 191 6.16 14.77 4.57
C GLY A 191 4.67 14.98 4.80
N PRO A 192 3.83 14.51 3.86
CA PRO A 192 2.41 14.39 4.10
C PRO A 192 2.14 13.30 5.12
N PHE A 193 1.11 13.49 5.97
CA PHE A 193 0.63 12.46 6.87
C PHE A 193 0.01 11.30 6.09
N LEU A 194 0.36 10.08 6.44
CA LEU A 194 -0.28 8.90 5.86
C LEU A 194 -1.77 8.80 6.22
N ALA A 195 -2.21 9.42 7.32
CA ALA A 195 -3.61 9.49 7.67
C ALA A 195 -4.49 10.04 6.55
N GLY A 196 -4.01 11.05 5.79
CA GLY A 196 -4.72 11.59 4.62
C GLY A 196 -4.89 10.56 3.50
N LEU A 197 -3.87 9.75 3.23
CA LEU A 197 -3.94 8.62 2.29
C LEU A 197 -4.90 7.54 2.81
N ASN A 198 -4.82 7.20 4.10
CA ASN A 198 -5.66 6.19 4.72
C ASN A 198 -7.15 6.56 4.62
N ASP A 199 -7.49 7.84 4.78
CA ASP A 199 -8.86 8.34 4.60
C ASP A 199 -9.36 8.17 3.15
N LEU A 200 -8.48 8.30 2.16
CA LEU A 200 -8.82 8.06 0.76
C LEU A 200 -9.04 6.57 0.50
N LEU A 201 -8.14 5.73 0.98
CA LEU A 201 -8.19 4.28 0.80
C LEU A 201 -9.40 3.64 1.50
N SER A 202 -9.77 4.12 2.69
CA SER A 202 -10.92 3.62 3.45
C SER A 202 -12.28 3.83 2.77
N LYS A 203 -12.35 4.71 1.77
CA LYS A 203 -13.55 4.98 0.99
C LYS A 203 -13.71 4.06 -0.22
N MET A 204 -12.69 3.25 -0.51
CA MET A 204 -12.75 2.25 -1.58
C MET A 204 -13.47 1.01 -1.07
N THR A 205 -14.67 0.76 -1.57
CA THR A 205 -15.45 -0.44 -1.26
C THR A 205 -15.69 -1.23 -2.53
N ILE A 206 -15.66 -2.57 -2.43
CA ILE A 206 -16.00 -3.47 -3.53
C ILE A 206 -17.38 -4.03 -3.29
N SER A 207 -18.26 -3.84 -4.26
CA SER A 207 -19.60 -4.44 -4.20
C SER A 207 -19.52 -5.96 -4.18
N GLY A 208 -20.17 -6.59 -3.17
CA GLY A 208 -20.21 -8.04 -3.02
C GLY A 208 -19.07 -8.63 -2.19
N MET A 209 -18.26 -7.80 -1.54
CA MET A 209 -17.27 -8.18 -0.54
C MET A 209 -17.52 -7.31 0.70
N GLU A 210 -18.36 -7.78 1.62
CA GLU A 210 -18.80 -6.97 2.77
C GLU A 210 -17.90 -7.13 4.00
N GLN A 211 -17.01 -8.13 4.00
CA GLN A 211 -16.09 -8.45 5.09
C GLN A 211 -14.61 -8.25 4.69
N GLU A 212 -14.40 -7.52 3.61
CA GLU A 212 -13.04 -7.24 3.15
C GLU A 212 -12.21 -6.49 4.18
N LYS A 213 -10.98 -6.92 4.32
CA LYS A 213 -9.97 -6.25 5.14
C LYS A 213 -8.80 -5.83 4.28
N TYR A 214 -8.36 -4.61 4.49
CA TYR A 214 -7.19 -4.06 3.81
C TYR A 214 -6.08 -3.83 4.80
N ALA A 215 -4.85 -4.08 4.37
CA ALA A 215 -3.68 -3.64 5.09
C ALA A 215 -2.59 -3.19 4.11
N ILE A 216 -1.78 -2.24 4.57
CA ILE A 216 -0.55 -1.81 3.91
C ILE A 216 0.59 -2.10 4.87
N LEU A 217 1.55 -2.88 4.41
CA LEU A 217 2.73 -3.28 5.18
C LEU A 217 3.93 -2.46 4.70
N ASP A 218 4.70 -1.93 5.64
CA ASP A 218 6.03 -1.37 5.39
C ASP A 218 7.06 -2.50 5.46
N THR A 219 7.75 -2.74 4.35
CA THR A 219 8.75 -3.82 4.25
C THR A 219 10.08 -3.48 4.92
N THR A 220 10.33 -2.19 5.21
CA THR A 220 11.56 -1.73 5.88
C THR A 220 11.46 -1.87 7.40
N ASN A 221 10.33 -1.41 7.96
CA ASN A 221 10.12 -1.37 9.40
C ASN A 221 9.31 -2.57 9.92
N LEU A 222 8.74 -3.37 9.03
CA LEU A 222 7.87 -4.52 9.31
C LEU A 222 6.68 -4.15 10.21
N ILE A 223 6.02 -3.05 9.88
CA ILE A 223 4.84 -2.54 10.57
C ILE A 223 3.67 -2.37 9.60
N TYR A 224 2.46 -2.29 10.16
CA TYR A 224 1.29 -1.85 9.40
C TYR A 224 1.29 -0.33 9.30
N THR A 225 1.32 0.20 8.08
CA THR A 225 1.12 1.64 7.82
C THR A 225 -0.35 1.98 7.63
N TYR A 226 -1.16 0.99 7.26
CA TYR A 226 -2.61 1.00 7.25
C TYR A 226 -3.15 -0.39 7.62
N ASN A 227 -4.27 -0.43 8.30
CA ASN A 227 -5.05 -1.64 8.53
C ASN A 227 -6.52 -1.25 8.76
N THR A 228 -7.45 -2.04 8.27
CA THR A 228 -8.89 -1.85 8.53
C THR A 228 -9.20 -1.91 10.04
N ASP A 229 -8.43 -2.70 10.80
CA ASP A 229 -8.38 -2.59 12.25
C ASP A 229 -7.35 -1.51 12.64
N ASN A 230 -7.85 -0.33 12.97
CA ASN A 230 -7.02 0.82 13.33
C ASN A 230 -6.07 0.55 14.51
N SER A 231 -6.36 -0.43 15.37
CA SER A 231 -5.49 -0.78 16.52
C SER A 231 -4.17 -1.40 16.09
N LEU A 232 -4.09 -1.93 14.86
CA LEU A 232 -2.88 -2.51 14.28
C LEU A 232 -2.00 -1.48 13.57
N ILE A 233 -2.47 -0.27 13.32
CA ILE A 233 -1.64 0.77 12.67
C ILE A 233 -0.44 1.08 13.57
N MET A 234 0.76 1.04 12.99
CA MET A 234 2.08 1.13 13.65
C MET A 234 2.48 -0.10 14.48
N ALA A 235 1.64 -1.12 14.58
CA ALA A 235 2.02 -2.38 15.22
C ALA A 235 2.97 -3.19 14.32
N ALA A 236 3.83 -4.00 14.94
CA ALA A 236 4.66 -4.95 14.21
C ALA A 236 3.80 -6.00 13.50
N VAL A 237 4.25 -6.44 12.33
CA VAL A 237 3.60 -7.53 11.60
C VAL A 237 3.98 -8.85 12.24
N GLU A 238 3.04 -9.47 12.95
CA GLU A 238 3.23 -10.77 13.61
C GLU A 238 2.38 -11.89 12.99
N ASP A 239 1.41 -11.54 12.13
CA ASP A 239 0.54 -12.49 11.44
C ASP A 239 1.34 -13.36 10.46
N GLU A 240 1.18 -14.69 10.55
CA GLU A 240 1.95 -15.66 9.75
C GLU A 240 1.68 -15.53 8.25
N ALA A 241 0.44 -15.22 7.85
CA ALA A 241 0.12 -15.04 6.44
C ALA A 241 0.76 -13.76 5.89
N MET A 242 0.75 -12.67 6.65
CA MET A 242 1.41 -11.41 6.28
C MET A 242 2.94 -11.56 6.22
N LEU A 243 3.54 -12.28 7.18
CA LEU A 243 4.97 -12.61 7.14
C LEU A 243 5.33 -13.49 5.93
N SER A 244 4.46 -14.44 5.57
CA SER A 244 4.62 -15.24 4.36
C SER A 244 4.60 -14.35 3.10
N ILE A 245 3.71 -13.37 3.03
CA ILE A 245 3.63 -12.39 1.92
C ILE A 245 4.93 -11.60 1.84
N ILE A 246 5.41 -11.05 2.95
CA ILE A 246 6.68 -10.29 3.00
C ILE A 246 7.85 -11.15 2.48
N ASN A 247 7.93 -12.42 2.88
CA ASN A 247 8.97 -13.34 2.40
C ASN A 247 8.87 -13.62 0.89
N ARG A 248 7.66 -13.78 0.34
CA ARG A 248 7.43 -13.97 -1.09
C ARG A 248 7.85 -12.74 -1.89
N VAL A 249 7.48 -11.55 -1.42
CA VAL A 249 7.88 -10.27 -2.04
C VAL A 249 9.39 -10.10 -1.97
N SER A 250 10.03 -10.40 -0.85
CA SER A 250 11.49 -10.37 -0.71
C SER A 250 12.21 -11.35 -1.65
N SER A 251 11.52 -12.41 -2.08
CA SER A 251 12.01 -13.39 -3.06
C SER A 251 11.75 -12.97 -4.52
N GLY A 252 11.17 -11.77 -4.74
CA GLY A 252 10.95 -11.19 -6.07
C GLY A 252 9.53 -11.35 -6.63
N GLU A 253 8.56 -11.82 -5.84
CA GLU A 253 7.17 -11.90 -6.28
C GLU A 253 6.48 -10.54 -6.09
N SER A 254 5.96 -9.96 -7.17
CA SER A 254 5.34 -8.63 -7.12
C SER A 254 3.84 -8.68 -6.81
N LYS A 255 3.15 -9.79 -7.11
CA LYS A 255 1.70 -9.92 -6.97
C LYS A 255 1.33 -11.40 -6.78
N GLY A 256 0.41 -11.69 -5.87
CA GLY A 256 0.05 -13.09 -5.62
C GLY A 256 -1.12 -13.24 -4.66
N VAL A 257 -1.44 -14.51 -4.35
CA VAL A 257 -2.48 -14.89 -3.40
C VAL A 257 -1.91 -15.85 -2.36
N VAL A 258 -2.26 -15.63 -1.11
CA VAL A 258 -2.03 -16.55 0.00
C VAL A 258 -3.38 -17.08 0.50
N TYR A 259 -3.43 -18.36 0.79
CA TYR A 259 -4.59 -19.00 1.39
C TYR A 259 -4.29 -19.29 2.86
N SER A 260 -5.06 -18.68 3.75
CA SER A 260 -5.11 -19.03 5.17
C SER A 260 -6.24 -20.02 5.42
N ALA A 261 -6.41 -20.51 6.66
CA ALA A 261 -7.44 -21.51 6.98
C ALA A 261 -8.85 -21.07 6.56
N ASP A 262 -9.20 -19.82 6.82
CA ASP A 262 -10.53 -19.26 6.60
C ASP A 262 -10.57 -18.12 5.59
N ASP A 263 -9.41 -17.64 5.11
CA ASP A 263 -9.29 -16.41 4.32
C ASP A 263 -8.48 -16.62 3.04
N ILE A 264 -8.78 -15.78 2.07
CA ILE A 264 -7.99 -15.58 0.85
C ILE A 264 -7.41 -14.18 0.92
N ILE A 265 -6.09 -14.06 0.75
CA ILE A 265 -5.37 -12.78 0.83
C ILE A 265 -4.66 -12.55 -0.50
N ALA A 266 -5.11 -11.57 -1.26
CA ALA A 266 -4.38 -11.08 -2.42
C ALA A 266 -3.39 -10.00 -1.97
N PHE A 267 -2.24 -9.92 -2.65
CA PHE A 267 -1.24 -8.88 -2.36
C PHE A 267 -0.60 -8.35 -3.64
N GLU A 268 -0.11 -7.12 -3.52
CA GLU A 268 0.67 -6.41 -4.54
C GLU A 268 1.78 -5.61 -3.88
N SER A 269 2.99 -5.72 -4.41
CA SER A 269 4.17 -5.00 -3.93
C SER A 269 4.36 -3.69 -4.68
N LEU A 270 4.65 -2.63 -3.93
CA LEU A 270 5.07 -1.32 -4.43
C LEU A 270 6.52 -1.06 -3.96
N PRO A 271 7.51 -1.63 -4.67
CA PRO A 271 8.91 -1.61 -4.23
C PRO A 271 9.49 -0.19 -4.17
N GLU A 272 9.03 0.75 -5.01
CA GLU A 272 9.44 2.15 -5.00
C GLU A 272 9.07 2.89 -3.72
N TYR A 273 8.09 2.37 -2.96
CA TYR A 273 7.63 2.94 -1.69
C TYR A 273 7.96 2.06 -0.49
N ASN A 274 8.58 0.89 -0.72
CA ASN A 274 8.78 -0.15 0.29
C ASN A 274 7.47 -0.62 0.95
N LEU A 275 6.40 -0.69 0.17
CA LEU A 275 5.07 -1.07 0.63
C LEU A 275 4.58 -2.36 -0.01
N ILE A 276 3.75 -3.09 0.72
CA ILE A 276 2.94 -4.19 0.20
C ILE A 276 1.48 -3.88 0.53
N LEU A 277 0.64 -3.88 -0.48
CA LEU A 277 -0.81 -3.81 -0.34
C LEU A 277 -1.36 -5.21 -0.16
N THR A 278 -2.31 -5.37 0.76
CA THR A 278 -3.01 -6.64 0.95
C THR A 278 -4.50 -6.41 1.03
N MET A 279 -5.25 -7.32 0.43
CA MET A 279 -6.70 -7.41 0.55
C MET A 279 -7.06 -8.82 0.95
N GLN A 280 -7.82 -8.95 2.03
CA GLN A 280 -8.24 -10.21 2.62
C GLN A 280 -9.76 -10.31 2.62
N ASP A 281 -10.27 -11.48 2.26
CA ASP A 281 -11.70 -11.79 2.35
C ASP A 281 -11.91 -13.24 2.81
N SER A 282 -13.08 -13.50 3.42
CA SER A 282 -13.44 -14.82 3.93
C SER A 282 -13.68 -15.82 2.79
N SER A 283 -13.02 -16.96 2.86
CA SER A 283 -13.27 -18.09 1.94
C SER A 283 -14.73 -18.54 1.96
N ALA A 284 -15.42 -18.41 3.10
CA ALA A 284 -16.82 -18.78 3.25
C ALA A 284 -17.75 -17.81 2.50
N GLU A 285 -17.46 -16.51 2.52
CA GLU A 285 -18.24 -15.49 1.80
C GLU A 285 -18.10 -15.65 0.29
N ILE A 286 -16.88 -15.84 -0.19
CA ILE A 286 -16.58 -16.11 -1.60
C ILE A 286 -17.32 -17.36 -2.08
N LEU A 287 -17.43 -18.40 -1.26
CA LEU A 287 -18.17 -19.61 -1.57
C LEU A 287 -19.69 -19.43 -1.46
N ALA A 288 -20.19 -18.60 -0.54
CA ALA A 288 -21.61 -18.31 -0.39
C ALA A 288 -22.16 -17.54 -1.60
N ALA A 289 -21.41 -16.57 -2.13
CA ALA A 289 -21.74 -15.88 -3.37
C ALA A 289 -21.85 -16.85 -4.56
N SER A 290 -20.99 -17.87 -4.63
CA SER A 290 -21.05 -18.96 -5.61
C SER A 290 -22.32 -19.80 -5.49
N ASN A 291 -22.74 -20.14 -4.27
CA ASN A 291 -23.92 -20.96 -4.03
C ASN A 291 -25.22 -20.22 -4.36
N SER A 292 -25.29 -18.92 -4.12
CA SER A 292 -26.46 -18.10 -4.50
C SER A 292 -26.66 -18.03 -6.01
N LEU A 293 -25.58 -17.95 -6.79
CA LEU A 293 -25.62 -17.98 -8.24
C LEU A 293 -26.05 -19.33 -8.80
N SER A 294 -25.67 -20.44 -8.16
CA SER A 294 -26.07 -21.79 -8.59
C SER A 294 -27.55 -22.08 -8.36
N LEU A 295 -28.19 -21.45 -7.36
CA LEU A 295 -29.63 -21.61 -7.07
C LEU A 295 -30.54 -20.81 -8.00
N ILE A 296 -30.03 -19.76 -8.66
CA ILE A 296 -30.82 -18.92 -9.60
C ILE A 296 -30.94 -19.58 -10.99
N HIS A 297 -30.08 -20.54 -11.30
CA HIS A 297 -30.03 -21.20 -12.62
C HIS A 297 -30.63 -22.63 -12.66
N ILE A 298 -31.32 -23.08 -11.59
CA ILE A 298 -32.14 -24.30 -11.54
C ILE A 298 -33.61 -23.91 -11.49
#